data_ddc1933bb9b22eafb381edec7ac24041
#
_entry.id   ddc1933bb9b22eafb381edec7ac24041
#
_cell.length_a   1.000
_cell.length_b   1.000
_cell.length_c   1.000
_cell.angle_alpha   90.00
_cell.angle_beta   90.00
_cell.angle_gamma   90.00
#
_symmetry.space_group_name_H-M   'P 1'
#
loop_
_entity.id
_entity.type
_entity.pdbx_description
1 polymer ?
#
loop_
_entity_poly.entity_id
_entity_poly.type
_entity_poly.pdbx_seq_one_letter_code
_entity_poly.pdbx_strand_id
1 'polypeptide(L)'
;MRPIELELEAFGPYAERTQISFEQFQENGLFLICGDTGSGKTTIFDAIAFALYDTASGETRKMETLHSDYVEAKKCSEVRLLFSHKGKRYQVIRSFNGKRKNEAVLEEEKKEGLTGRKAVNERIREILGLDYQQFKQISMIAQGEFLSLLLAKSEVRSEIFRRVFDTGLYKRLAEVLKSKAVHLREEEKLRKEREHQLMSGLEEEL
;
A
#
# COMPACT_ATOMS: atom_id res chain seq x y z
N MET A 1 -1.49 -1.20 11.29
CA MET A 1 -0.88 -2.51 11.40
C MET A 1 0.47 -2.37 12.09
N ARG A 2 0.79 -3.26 13.05
CA ARG A 2 2.05 -3.27 13.81
C ARG A 2 2.63 -4.68 13.70
N PRO A 3 3.80 -4.90 13.10
CA PRO A 3 4.45 -6.19 13.07
C PRO A 3 4.91 -6.57 14.48
N ILE A 4 4.78 -7.83 14.85
CA ILE A 4 5.21 -8.38 16.14
C ILE A 4 6.41 -9.29 15.91
N GLU A 5 6.29 -10.21 14.97
CA GLU A 5 7.31 -11.19 14.66
C GLU A 5 7.29 -11.54 13.18
N LEU A 6 8.46 -11.75 12.60
CA LEU A 6 8.65 -12.22 11.23
C LEU A 6 9.59 -13.41 11.24
N GLU A 7 9.15 -14.54 10.70
CA GLU A 7 10.00 -15.69 10.42
C GLU A 7 10.21 -15.86 8.92
N LEU A 8 11.41 -16.17 8.54
CA LEU A 8 11.86 -16.38 7.16
C LEU A 8 12.58 -17.71 7.06
N GLU A 9 12.30 -18.48 6.04
CA GLU A 9 13.04 -19.70 5.71
C GLU A 9 13.15 -19.85 4.19
N ALA A 10 14.36 -20.15 3.71
CA ALA A 10 14.68 -20.27 2.29
C ALA A 10 14.25 -19.04 1.46
N PHE A 11 14.36 -17.82 2.01
CA PHE A 11 13.85 -16.58 1.43
C PHE A 11 14.98 -15.56 1.26
N GLY A 12 15.35 -15.24 0.01
CA GLY A 12 16.47 -14.38 -0.32
C GLY A 12 17.79 -14.87 0.31
N PRO A 13 18.51 -14.04 1.07
CA PRO A 13 19.75 -14.47 1.73
C PRO A 13 19.53 -15.36 2.98
N TYR A 14 18.28 -15.51 3.41
CA TYR A 14 17.92 -16.32 4.58
C TYR A 14 17.69 -17.77 4.20
N ALA A 15 18.75 -18.59 4.20
CA ALA A 15 18.70 -20.00 3.87
C ALA A 15 18.02 -20.85 4.96
N GLU A 16 18.36 -20.54 6.20
CA GLU A 16 17.83 -21.20 7.39
C GLU A 16 16.70 -20.39 8.00
N ARG A 17 15.95 -21.02 8.89
CA ARG A 17 14.87 -20.38 9.62
C ARG A 17 15.42 -19.25 10.49
N THR A 18 15.04 -18.04 10.16
CA THR A 18 15.47 -16.82 10.85
C THR A 18 14.24 -16.12 11.42
N GLN A 19 14.27 -15.82 12.70
CA GLN A 19 13.20 -15.14 13.43
C GLN A 19 13.62 -13.73 13.81
N ILE A 20 12.77 -12.77 13.53
CA ILE A 20 12.96 -11.35 13.83
C ILE A 20 11.80 -10.90 14.72
N SER A 21 12.09 -10.58 15.98
CA SER A 21 11.11 -10.03 16.91
C SER A 21 11.14 -8.50 16.87
N PHE A 22 9.98 -7.90 16.62
CA PHE A 22 9.79 -6.45 16.65
C PHE A 22 9.26 -5.96 18.01
N GLU A 23 8.93 -6.86 18.95
CA GLU A 23 8.36 -6.48 20.25
C GLU A 23 9.28 -5.58 21.06
N GLN A 24 10.58 -5.87 21.06
CA GLN A 24 11.59 -5.09 21.81
C GLN A 24 11.78 -3.65 21.28
N PHE A 25 11.28 -3.34 20.08
CA PHE A 25 11.39 -2.01 19.49
C PHE A 25 10.11 -1.17 19.65
N GLN A 26 9.10 -1.72 20.34
CA GLN A 26 7.77 -1.12 20.40
C GLN A 26 7.70 0.11 21.32
N GLU A 27 8.55 0.20 22.35
CA GLU A 27 8.52 1.30 23.32
C GLU A 27 8.89 2.65 22.68
N ASN A 28 9.86 2.67 21.79
CA ASN A 28 10.34 3.90 21.14
C ASN A 28 9.70 4.17 19.76
N GLY A 29 8.99 3.19 19.18
CA GLY A 29 8.31 3.33 17.89
C GLY A 29 9.22 3.54 16.67
N LEU A 30 10.55 3.66 16.88
CA LEU A 30 11.56 3.85 15.84
C LEU A 30 12.71 2.88 16.06
N PHE A 31 13.15 2.22 15.01
CA PHE A 31 14.32 1.33 15.03
C PHE A 31 15.10 1.40 13.72
N LEU A 32 16.37 1.04 13.76
CA LEU A 32 17.27 1.05 12.62
C LEU A 32 17.77 -0.37 12.33
N ILE A 33 17.67 -0.79 11.07
CA ILE A 33 18.23 -2.05 10.58
C ILE A 33 19.56 -1.75 9.90
N CYS A 34 20.68 -2.16 10.54
CA CYS A 34 22.03 -1.97 10.04
C CYS A 34 22.62 -3.29 9.54
N GLY A 35 23.58 -3.20 8.64
CA GLY A 35 24.33 -4.35 8.10
C GLY A 35 24.96 -4.02 6.74
N ASP A 36 25.79 -4.90 6.25
CA ASP A 36 26.51 -4.75 4.98
C ASP A 36 25.56 -4.79 3.77
N THR A 37 26.05 -4.31 2.63
CA THR A 37 25.30 -4.44 1.37
C THR A 37 25.11 -5.92 1.04
N GLY A 38 23.89 -6.33 0.70
CA GLY A 38 23.56 -7.74 0.44
C GLY A 38 23.15 -8.55 1.67
N SER A 39 23.25 -8.03 2.91
CA SER A 39 22.90 -8.75 4.14
C SER A 39 21.41 -9.05 4.33
N GLY A 40 20.54 -8.66 3.40
CA GLY A 40 19.12 -8.99 3.47
C GLY A 40 18.22 -7.93 4.11
N LYS A 41 18.72 -6.72 4.41
CA LYS A 41 17.90 -5.65 5.02
C LYS A 41 16.61 -5.35 4.26
N THR A 42 16.71 -5.19 2.95
CA THR A 42 15.54 -4.96 2.08
C THR A 42 14.64 -6.19 1.99
N THR A 43 15.21 -7.38 2.08
CA THR A 43 14.47 -8.65 2.04
C THR A 43 13.49 -8.80 3.20
N ILE A 44 13.74 -8.16 4.34
CA ILE A 44 12.78 -8.09 5.46
C ILE A 44 11.49 -7.40 5.02
N PHE A 45 11.60 -6.29 4.31
CA PHE A 45 10.43 -5.57 3.77
C PHE A 45 9.76 -6.34 2.63
N ASP A 46 10.53 -7.02 1.77
CA ASP A 46 10.01 -7.93 0.76
C ASP A 46 9.18 -9.05 1.40
N ALA A 47 9.65 -9.61 2.50
CA ALA A 47 8.97 -10.66 3.24
C ALA A 47 7.65 -10.17 3.86
N ILE A 48 7.63 -8.98 4.44
CA ILE A 48 6.39 -8.37 4.97
C ILE A 48 5.39 -8.13 3.82
N ALA A 49 5.83 -7.58 2.68
CA ALA A 49 4.97 -7.37 1.52
C ALA A 49 4.45 -8.68 0.95
N PHE A 50 5.31 -9.70 0.87
CA PHE A 50 4.92 -11.04 0.44
C PHE A 50 3.91 -11.67 1.41
N ALA A 51 4.15 -11.62 2.71
CA ALA A 51 3.23 -12.16 3.70
C ALA A 51 1.83 -11.52 3.58
N LEU A 52 1.75 -10.21 3.45
CA LEU A 52 0.47 -9.50 3.39
C LEU A 52 -0.21 -9.59 2.02
N TYR A 53 0.53 -9.39 0.93
CA TYR A 53 -0.06 -9.16 -0.40
C TYR A 53 0.35 -10.18 -1.46
N ASP A 54 1.17 -11.19 -1.10
CA ASP A 54 1.63 -12.21 -2.05
C ASP A 54 2.43 -11.60 -3.23
N THR A 55 3.23 -10.58 -2.95
CA THR A 55 4.03 -9.87 -3.94
C THR A 55 5.34 -9.36 -3.32
N ALA A 56 6.37 -9.15 -4.13
CA ALA A 56 7.62 -8.52 -3.70
C ALA A 56 7.45 -7.01 -3.52
N SER A 57 8.26 -6.37 -2.68
CA SER A 57 8.20 -4.92 -2.43
C SER A 57 8.67 -4.07 -3.62
N GLY A 58 9.49 -4.62 -4.52
CA GLY A 58 10.04 -3.95 -5.69
C GLY A 58 9.27 -4.24 -6.99
N GLU A 59 9.17 -3.27 -7.89
CA GLU A 59 8.53 -3.44 -9.20
C GLU A 59 9.33 -4.37 -10.13
N THR A 60 10.64 -4.46 -9.91
CA THR A 60 11.57 -5.22 -10.75
C THR A 60 11.85 -6.63 -10.24
N ARG A 61 11.48 -6.94 -8.99
CA ARG A 61 11.74 -8.25 -8.39
C ARG A 61 10.60 -9.21 -8.69
N LYS A 62 10.93 -10.26 -9.44
CA LYS A 62 10.00 -11.36 -9.68
C LYS A 62 9.95 -12.27 -8.44
N MET A 63 8.81 -12.91 -8.19
CA MET A 63 8.62 -13.85 -7.09
C MET A 63 9.69 -14.97 -7.07
N GLU A 64 10.13 -15.39 -8.25
CA GLU A 64 11.17 -16.42 -8.41
C GLU A 64 12.51 -16.01 -7.79
N THR A 65 12.83 -14.71 -7.78
CA THR A 65 14.07 -14.19 -7.19
C THR A 65 14.00 -14.03 -5.66
N LEU A 66 12.87 -14.32 -5.06
CA LEU A 66 12.70 -14.33 -3.59
C LEU A 66 13.07 -15.69 -2.98
N HIS A 67 13.15 -16.74 -3.79
CA HIS A 67 13.66 -18.02 -3.32
C HIS A 67 15.18 -17.91 -3.04
N SER A 68 15.64 -18.53 -1.98
CA SER A 68 17.05 -18.49 -1.62
C SER A 68 17.89 -19.32 -2.57
N ASP A 69 18.94 -18.73 -3.13
CA ASP A 69 19.95 -19.43 -3.94
C ASP A 69 20.86 -20.34 -3.10
N TYR A 70 20.80 -20.25 -1.77
CA TYR A 70 21.65 -21.00 -0.84
C TYR A 70 21.02 -22.32 -0.37
N VAL A 71 19.85 -22.67 -0.90
CA VAL A 71 19.14 -23.91 -0.55
C VAL A 71 18.85 -24.74 -1.80
N GLU A 72 18.53 -26.03 -1.58
CA GLU A 72 18.10 -26.87 -2.68
C GLU A 72 16.81 -26.34 -3.34
N ALA A 73 16.75 -26.39 -4.67
CA ALA A 73 15.61 -25.90 -5.44
C ALA A 73 14.24 -26.58 -5.10
N LYS A 74 14.27 -27.69 -4.38
CA LYS A 74 13.06 -28.39 -3.90
C LYS A 74 12.54 -27.84 -2.59
N LYS A 75 13.36 -27.12 -1.81
CA LYS A 75 12.95 -26.55 -0.52
C LYS A 75 11.96 -25.44 -0.78
N CYS A 76 10.86 -25.41 -0.03
CA CYS A 76 9.89 -24.31 -0.11
C CYS A 76 10.42 -23.11 0.67
N SER A 77 10.24 -21.94 0.10
CA SER A 77 10.39 -20.69 0.84
C SER A 77 9.15 -20.49 1.71
N GLU A 78 9.34 -20.13 2.97
CA GLU A 78 8.25 -19.86 3.89
C GLU A 78 8.46 -18.51 4.57
N VAL A 79 7.38 -17.76 4.69
CA VAL A 79 7.33 -16.51 5.43
C VAL A 79 6.14 -16.58 6.38
N ARG A 80 6.40 -16.30 7.66
CA ARG A 80 5.38 -16.14 8.70
C ARG A 80 5.44 -14.73 9.26
N LEU A 81 4.33 -14.06 9.29
CA LEU A 81 4.21 -12.72 9.86
C LEU A 81 3.11 -12.72 10.92
N LEU A 82 3.50 -12.47 12.16
CA LEU A 82 2.60 -12.14 13.25
C LEU A 82 2.49 -10.64 13.36
N PHE A 83 1.27 -10.11 13.32
CA PHE A 83 1.03 -8.67 13.45
C PHE A 83 -0.24 -8.37 14.25
N SER A 84 -0.32 -7.15 14.77
CA SER A 84 -1.53 -6.64 15.40
C SER A 84 -2.17 -5.54 14.56
N HIS A 85 -3.50 -5.50 14.53
CA HIS A 85 -4.28 -4.44 13.91
C HIS A 85 -5.58 -4.21 14.68
N LYS A 86 -5.85 -2.95 15.07
CA LYS A 86 -7.06 -2.57 15.83
C LYS A 86 -7.28 -3.45 17.07
N GLY A 87 -6.21 -3.76 17.84
CA GLY A 87 -6.26 -4.53 19.06
C GLY A 87 -6.40 -6.05 18.90
N LYS A 88 -6.41 -6.58 17.68
CA LYS A 88 -6.45 -8.02 17.38
C LYS A 88 -5.11 -8.49 16.83
N ARG A 89 -4.77 -9.76 17.11
CA ARG A 89 -3.58 -10.43 16.57
C ARG A 89 -3.95 -11.30 15.38
N TYR A 90 -3.08 -11.31 14.39
CA TYR A 90 -3.22 -12.07 13.16
C TYR A 90 -1.88 -12.71 12.82
N GLN A 91 -1.91 -13.96 12.38
CA GLN A 91 -0.74 -14.65 11.84
C GLN A 91 -1.01 -15.04 10.40
N VAL A 92 -0.13 -14.62 9.50
CA VAL A 92 -0.19 -15.03 8.10
C VAL A 92 1.04 -15.87 7.79
N ILE A 93 0.81 -17.02 7.15
CA ILE A 93 1.85 -17.95 6.72
C ILE A 93 1.71 -18.09 5.21
N ARG A 94 2.81 -17.90 4.49
CA ARG A 94 2.86 -18.16 3.05
C ARG A 94 4.06 -19.00 2.71
N SER A 95 3.85 -19.97 1.83
CA SER A 95 4.90 -20.76 1.26
C SER A 95 4.84 -20.73 -0.27
N PHE A 96 6.00 -20.73 -0.90
CA PHE A 96 6.11 -20.87 -2.34
C PHE A 96 7.32 -21.70 -2.71
N ASN A 97 7.20 -22.37 -3.84
CA ASN A 97 8.32 -23.02 -4.49
C ASN A 97 8.12 -22.73 -5.99
N GLY A 98 9.08 -22.14 -6.66
CA GLY A 98 8.98 -21.63 -8.03
C GLY A 98 8.21 -22.48 -9.06
N LYS A 99 7.89 -23.75 -8.72
CA LYS A 99 7.10 -24.70 -9.53
C LYS A 99 5.79 -25.15 -8.91
N ARG A 100 5.54 -24.87 -7.63
CA ARG A 100 4.30 -25.27 -6.91
C ARG A 100 3.40 -24.07 -6.63
N LYS A 101 2.12 -24.34 -6.47
CA LYS A 101 1.13 -23.31 -6.07
C LYS A 101 1.54 -22.72 -4.72
N ASN A 102 1.55 -21.40 -4.64
CA ASN A 102 1.73 -20.69 -3.38
C ASN A 102 0.59 -21.06 -2.43
N GLU A 103 0.92 -21.51 -1.25
CA GLU A 103 -0.03 -21.75 -0.18
C GLU A 103 -0.09 -20.54 0.73
N ALA A 104 -1.26 -20.27 1.28
CA ALA A 104 -1.47 -19.19 2.21
C ALA A 104 -2.45 -19.62 3.29
N VAL A 105 -2.12 -19.29 4.54
CA VAL A 105 -2.97 -19.50 5.72
C VAL A 105 -2.99 -18.20 6.51
N LEU A 106 -4.17 -17.80 6.94
CA LEU A 106 -4.38 -16.68 7.84
C LEU A 106 -5.08 -17.17 9.09
N GLU A 107 -4.46 -16.99 10.24
CA GLU A 107 -5.02 -17.29 11.54
C GLU A 107 -5.43 -15.98 12.22
N GLU A 108 -6.65 -15.93 12.69
CA GLU A 108 -7.19 -14.84 13.51
C GLU A 108 -7.42 -15.36 14.93
N GLU A 109 -7.11 -14.57 15.92
CA GLU A 109 -7.33 -14.94 17.31
C GLU A 109 -8.80 -15.37 17.53
N LYS A 110 -9.00 -16.59 18.07
CA LYS A 110 -10.31 -17.19 18.36
C LYS A 110 -11.17 -17.55 17.14
N LYS A 111 -10.59 -17.67 15.93
CA LYS A 111 -11.29 -18.13 14.72
C LYS A 111 -10.56 -19.29 14.08
N GLU A 112 -11.30 -20.08 13.30
CA GLU A 112 -10.71 -21.08 12.42
C GLU A 112 -9.81 -20.44 11.37
N GLY A 113 -8.67 -21.06 11.09
CA GLY A 113 -7.70 -20.58 10.12
C GLY A 113 -8.29 -20.54 8.70
N LEU A 114 -8.14 -19.42 8.01
CA LEU A 114 -8.54 -19.27 6.62
C LEU A 114 -7.42 -19.76 5.71
N THR A 115 -7.71 -20.66 4.79
CA THR A 115 -6.74 -21.23 3.85
C THR A 115 -7.02 -20.81 2.42
N GLY A 116 -5.96 -20.71 1.62
CA GLY A 116 -6.06 -20.40 0.21
C GLY A 116 -5.68 -18.97 -0.16
N ARG A 117 -4.87 -18.86 -1.20
CA ARG A 117 -4.23 -17.61 -1.65
C ARG A 117 -5.21 -16.45 -1.88
N LYS A 118 -6.32 -16.70 -2.61
CA LYS A 118 -7.31 -15.66 -2.92
C LYS A 118 -8.06 -15.21 -1.68
N ALA A 119 -8.57 -16.15 -0.90
CA ALA A 119 -9.32 -15.87 0.31
C ALA A 119 -8.48 -15.10 1.34
N VAL A 120 -7.23 -15.51 1.55
CA VAL A 120 -6.30 -14.82 2.45
C VAL A 120 -6.00 -13.40 1.96
N ASN A 121 -5.79 -13.20 0.63
CA ASN A 121 -5.53 -11.87 0.08
C ASN A 121 -6.73 -10.92 0.26
N GLU A 122 -7.94 -11.39 0.00
CA GLU A 122 -9.18 -10.63 0.20
C GLU A 122 -9.34 -10.27 1.68
N ARG A 123 -9.14 -11.25 2.56
CA ARG A 123 -9.28 -11.03 3.99
C ARG A 123 -8.26 -10.05 4.55
N ILE A 124 -7.01 -10.09 4.10
CA ILE A 124 -5.98 -9.12 4.51
C ILE A 124 -6.34 -7.71 4.04
N ARG A 125 -6.85 -7.54 2.82
CA ARG A 125 -7.33 -6.24 2.34
C ARG A 125 -8.49 -5.70 3.19
N GLU A 126 -9.43 -6.56 3.59
CA GLU A 126 -10.51 -6.16 4.50
C GLU A 126 -9.97 -5.73 5.88
N ILE A 127 -9.01 -6.49 6.45
CA ILE A 127 -8.43 -6.19 7.75
C ILE A 127 -7.68 -4.86 7.72
N LEU A 128 -6.82 -4.66 6.73
CA LEU A 128 -5.95 -3.49 6.63
C LEU A 128 -6.66 -2.28 6.01
N GLY A 129 -7.68 -2.50 5.18
CA GLY A 129 -8.37 -1.45 4.44
C GLY A 129 -7.52 -0.84 3.31
N LEU A 130 -6.44 -1.50 2.91
CA LEU A 130 -5.46 -1.02 1.93
C LEU A 130 -5.18 -2.12 0.90
N ASP A 131 -5.09 -1.76 -0.36
CA ASP A 131 -4.49 -2.61 -1.37
C ASP A 131 -2.94 -2.54 -1.33
N TYR A 132 -2.28 -3.37 -2.13
CA TYR A 132 -0.81 -3.41 -2.15
C TYR A 132 -0.18 -2.07 -2.56
N GLN A 133 -0.74 -1.38 -3.55
CA GLN A 133 -0.19 -0.11 -4.03
C GLN A 133 -0.30 0.98 -2.97
N GLN A 134 -1.45 1.05 -2.30
CA GLN A 134 -1.68 1.96 -1.19
C GLN A 134 -0.76 1.63 0.00
N PHE A 135 -0.62 0.33 0.33
CA PHE A 135 0.29 -0.11 1.39
C PHE A 135 1.75 0.26 1.06
N LYS A 136 2.20 0.00 -0.15
CA LYS A 136 3.55 0.37 -0.62
C LYS A 136 3.78 1.87 -0.49
N GLN A 137 2.84 2.69 -0.92
CA GLN A 137 2.94 4.14 -0.88
C GLN A 137 2.99 4.72 0.55
N ILE A 138 2.24 4.12 1.48
CA ILE A 138 2.12 4.62 2.86
C ILE A 138 3.20 4.05 3.77
N SER A 139 3.53 2.76 3.60
CA SER A 139 4.35 2.00 4.55
C SER A 139 5.79 1.80 4.09
N MET A 140 6.08 1.98 2.81
CA MET A 140 7.40 1.73 2.23
C MET A 140 7.83 2.91 1.37
N ILE A 141 8.70 3.75 1.90
CA ILE A 141 9.37 4.77 1.09
C ILE A 141 10.65 4.14 0.55
N ALA A 142 10.71 3.91 -0.76
CA ALA A 142 11.88 3.31 -1.39
C ALA A 142 13.12 4.19 -1.22
N GLN A 143 14.28 3.54 -1.21
CA GLN A 143 15.57 4.23 -1.11
C GLN A 143 15.70 5.25 -2.26
N GLY A 144 15.92 6.52 -1.91
CA GLY A 144 15.99 7.63 -2.87
C GLY A 144 14.67 8.39 -3.08
N GLU A 145 13.50 7.81 -2.87
CA GLU A 145 12.20 8.51 -2.97
C GLU A 145 12.07 9.59 -1.87
N PHE A 146 12.59 9.32 -0.67
CA PHE A 146 12.60 10.32 0.41
C PHE A 146 13.45 11.54 0.06
N LEU A 147 14.62 11.33 -0.53
CA LEU A 147 15.49 12.44 -0.96
C LEU A 147 14.85 13.22 -2.10
N SER A 148 14.25 12.54 -3.07
CA SER A 148 13.51 13.19 -4.16
C SER A 148 12.33 14.00 -3.65
N LEU A 149 11.63 13.53 -2.60
CA LEU A 149 10.56 14.26 -1.93
C LEU A 149 11.07 15.54 -1.26
N LEU A 150 12.21 15.47 -0.57
CA LEU A 150 12.81 16.64 0.10
C LEU A 150 13.30 17.69 -0.89
N LEU A 151 13.88 17.27 -2.02
CA LEU A 151 14.44 18.15 -3.04
C LEU A 151 13.40 18.60 -4.08
N ALA A 152 12.22 17.99 -4.11
CA ALA A 152 11.17 18.29 -5.07
C ALA A 152 10.60 19.71 -4.88
N LYS A 153 10.27 20.36 -5.99
CA LYS A 153 9.48 21.60 -6.01
C LYS A 153 8.08 21.34 -5.41
N SER A 154 7.43 22.41 -4.94
CA SER A 154 6.13 22.31 -4.24
C SER A 154 5.06 21.58 -5.05
N GLU A 155 5.03 21.73 -6.37
CA GLU A 155 4.07 21.05 -7.25
C GLU A 155 4.30 19.53 -7.25
N VAL A 156 5.55 19.10 -7.45
CA VAL A 156 5.94 17.67 -7.47
C VAL A 156 5.74 17.05 -6.09
N ARG A 157 6.09 17.78 -5.03
CA ARG A 157 5.87 17.34 -3.63
C ARG A 157 4.38 17.14 -3.36
N SER A 158 3.54 18.05 -3.82
CA SER A 158 2.08 17.97 -3.70
C SER A 158 1.51 16.75 -4.43
N GLU A 159 2.09 16.39 -5.58
CA GLU A 159 1.69 15.21 -6.36
C GLU A 159 2.09 13.91 -5.65
N ILE A 160 3.30 13.84 -5.09
CA ILE A 160 3.76 12.69 -4.28
C ILE A 160 2.85 12.51 -3.06
N PHE A 161 2.56 13.58 -2.32
CA PHE A 161 1.64 13.51 -1.17
C PHE A 161 0.22 13.08 -1.57
N ARG A 162 -0.28 13.53 -2.73
CA ARG A 162 -1.58 13.09 -3.25
C ARG A 162 -1.61 11.60 -3.56
N ARG A 163 -0.51 11.02 -4.06
CA ARG A 163 -0.38 9.57 -4.23
C ARG A 163 -0.35 8.84 -2.90
N VAL A 164 0.49 9.32 -1.97
CA VAL A 164 0.66 8.70 -0.64
C VAL A 164 -0.67 8.68 0.14
N PHE A 165 -1.44 9.77 0.09
CA PHE A 165 -2.69 9.89 0.84
C PHE A 165 -3.95 9.58 0.03
N ASP A 166 -3.83 9.10 -1.20
CA ASP A 166 -4.94 8.78 -2.12
C ASP A 166 -6.02 9.87 -2.17
N THR A 167 -5.60 11.12 -2.24
CA THR A 167 -6.51 12.27 -2.28
C THR A 167 -7.10 12.52 -3.67
N GLY A 168 -6.95 11.58 -4.61
CA GLY A 168 -7.46 11.67 -5.98
C GLY A 168 -8.97 11.87 -6.04
N LEU A 169 -9.71 11.26 -5.10
CA LEU A 169 -11.16 11.45 -4.98
C LEU A 169 -11.53 12.91 -4.71
N TYR A 170 -10.84 13.54 -3.76
CA TYR A 170 -11.10 14.95 -3.40
C TYR A 170 -10.75 15.90 -4.54
N LYS A 171 -9.70 15.61 -5.33
CA LYS A 171 -9.36 16.39 -6.52
C LYS A 171 -10.47 16.31 -7.57
N ARG A 172 -10.96 15.11 -7.89
CA ARG A 172 -12.07 14.92 -8.83
C ARG A 172 -13.34 15.63 -8.35
N LEU A 173 -13.67 15.54 -7.05
CA LEU A 173 -14.80 16.23 -6.48
C LEU A 173 -14.65 17.76 -6.64
N ALA A 174 -13.47 18.31 -6.33
CA ALA A 174 -13.19 19.72 -6.48
C ALA A 174 -13.29 20.18 -7.96
N GLU A 175 -12.79 19.37 -8.91
CA GLU A 175 -12.90 19.66 -10.35
C GLU A 175 -14.35 19.64 -10.83
N VAL A 176 -15.15 18.66 -10.40
CA VAL A 176 -16.59 18.58 -10.72
C VAL A 176 -17.34 19.76 -10.13
N LEU A 177 -17.07 20.13 -8.89
CA LEU A 177 -17.70 21.29 -8.26
C LEU A 177 -17.32 22.60 -8.96
N LYS A 178 -16.06 22.74 -9.35
CA LYS A 178 -15.57 23.91 -10.10
C LYS A 178 -16.24 24.02 -11.47
N SER A 179 -16.34 22.91 -12.22
CA SER A 179 -17.03 22.92 -13.51
C SER A 179 -18.51 23.25 -13.40
N LYS A 180 -19.21 22.70 -12.39
CA LYS A 180 -20.61 23.06 -12.11
C LYS A 180 -20.77 24.52 -11.74
N ALA A 181 -19.86 25.07 -10.92
CA ALA A 181 -19.91 26.48 -10.55
C ALA A 181 -19.70 27.41 -11.77
N VAL A 182 -18.83 27.04 -12.70
CA VAL A 182 -18.66 27.80 -13.96
C VAL A 182 -19.94 27.74 -14.78
N HIS A 183 -20.49 26.55 -14.99
CA HIS A 183 -21.72 26.37 -15.78
C HIS A 183 -22.90 27.16 -15.19
N LEU A 184 -23.10 27.12 -13.88
CA LEU A 184 -24.16 27.89 -13.21
C LEU A 184 -23.97 29.40 -13.34
N ARG A 185 -22.73 29.90 -13.32
CA ARG A 185 -22.44 31.32 -13.55
C ARG A 185 -22.76 31.75 -14.98
N GLU A 186 -22.46 30.90 -15.96
CA GLU A 186 -22.82 31.16 -17.36
C GLU A 186 -24.33 31.17 -17.57
N GLU A 187 -25.06 30.22 -16.97
CA GLU A 187 -26.52 30.21 -17.00
C GLU A 187 -27.12 31.44 -16.33
N GLU A 188 -26.60 31.84 -15.18
CA GLU A 188 -27.03 33.05 -14.48
C GLU A 188 -26.83 34.31 -15.33
N LYS A 189 -25.64 34.39 -16.00
CA LYS A 189 -25.35 35.49 -16.89
C LYS A 189 -26.31 35.55 -18.07
N LEU A 190 -26.57 34.44 -18.71
CA LEU A 190 -27.55 34.37 -19.83
C LEU A 190 -28.98 34.73 -19.40
N ARG A 191 -29.39 34.32 -18.19
CA ARG A 191 -30.69 34.69 -17.64
C ARG A 191 -30.81 36.21 -17.42
N LYS A 192 -29.79 36.82 -16.80
CA LYS A 192 -29.74 38.26 -16.58
C LYS A 192 -29.73 39.07 -17.89
N GLU A 193 -29.00 38.61 -18.88
CA GLU A 193 -28.99 39.21 -20.23
C GLU A 193 -30.37 39.12 -20.87
N ARG A 194 -31.04 37.97 -20.79
CA ARG A 194 -32.40 37.79 -21.32
C ARG A 194 -33.44 38.62 -20.56
N GLU A 195 -33.33 38.68 -19.23
CA GLU A 195 -34.21 39.55 -18.42
C GLU A 195 -34.03 41.01 -18.78
N HIS A 196 -32.80 41.48 -18.96
CA HIS A 196 -32.53 42.87 -19.38
C HIS A 196 -33.07 43.15 -20.77
N GLN A 197 -32.95 42.24 -21.72
CA GLN A 197 -33.54 42.38 -23.08
C GLN A 197 -35.06 42.43 -23.03
N LEU A 198 -35.72 41.65 -22.21
CA LEU A 198 -37.18 41.70 -22.03
C LEU A 198 -37.64 43.01 -21.40
N MET A 199 -36.92 43.50 -20.39
CA MET A 199 -37.25 44.78 -19.75
C MET A 199 -37.05 45.96 -20.70
N SER A 200 -35.95 46.01 -21.46
CA SER A 200 -35.73 47.08 -22.45
C SER A 200 -36.78 47.08 -23.57
N GLY A 201 -37.22 45.89 -24.04
CA GLY A 201 -38.32 45.82 -25.01
C GLY A 201 -39.67 46.30 -24.52
N LEU A 202 -39.94 46.16 -23.22
CA LEU A 202 -41.17 46.70 -22.58
C LEU A 202 -41.11 48.22 -22.40
N GLU A 203 -39.92 48.80 -22.23
CA GLU A 203 -39.75 50.27 -22.13
C GLU A 203 -39.88 50.98 -23.48
N GLU A 204 -39.62 50.28 -24.60
CA GLU A 204 -39.82 50.84 -25.98
C GLU A 204 -41.27 50.78 -26.46
N GLU A 205 -42.15 49.98 -25.81
CA GLU A 205 -43.56 49.85 -26.19
C GLU A 205 -44.48 50.76 -25.35
N LEU A 206 -43.98 51.52 -24.37
CA LEU A 206 -44.68 52.48 -23.53
C LEU A 206 -44.38 53.93 -23.93
#